data_6627e8c086f0cfb8d30c0cfa526288d1
#
_entry.id   6627e8c086f0cfb8d30c0cfa526288d1
#
_cell.length_a   1.000
_cell.length_b   1.000
_cell.length_c   1.000
_cell.angle_alpha   90.00
_cell.angle_beta   90.00
_cell.angle_gamma   90.00
#
_symmetry.space_group_name_H-M   'P 1'
#
loop_
_entity.id
_entity.type
_entity.pdbx_description
1 polymer ?
#
loop_
_entity_poly.entity_id
_entity_poly.type
_entity_poly.pdbx_seq_one_letter_code
_entity_poly.pdbx_strand_id
1 'polypeptide(L)'
;MIERESKVKTKANTKKKLLIAAGVVVVALAAALVFISNYLVNYAIGRSGNGGDREVALEVEAPADSVEAVMADNRAAYKSMTDAFTEKNQGRDVTLTADDGLTLYGVYYANAETADMHRWAIVLHGYRGDHTGALQLAVPYYEAGYQVIAPDLRACGESEGDYVGMGWLDRKDVLQWIDYIIEQDPEAKIVVHGISMGAATTMMTAGESTPDNVKAFVEDCGYTSVWDIFSSELQLRFGLPEFPILYTASGVAKLRAGYSFTEASALAQVAHCEKPMLFIHGTADDFIPYEMMDTLYNAKPGDNKAELTAEGAGHGEAMYALGDSYWDTVFDFIAPYMA
;
A
#
# COMPACT_ATOMS: atom_id res chain seq x y z
N MET A 1 22.01 35.96 61.88
CA MET A 1 22.10 36.34 60.46
C MET A 1 22.75 35.22 59.62
N ILE A 2 23.93 34.72 60.02
CA ILE A 2 24.75 33.73 59.32
C ILE A 2 23.98 32.38 59.08
N GLU A 3 23.19 31.90 60.06
CA GLU A 3 22.49 30.66 59.97
C GLU A 3 21.30 30.66 58.94
N ARG A 4 20.71 31.86 58.78
CA ARG A 4 19.60 32.05 57.79
C ARG A 4 20.13 32.11 56.36
N GLU A 5 21.29 32.70 56.13
CA GLU A 5 21.98 32.73 54.83
C GLU A 5 22.49 31.35 54.40
N SER A 6 23.01 30.55 55.33
CA SER A 6 23.43 29.17 55.09
C SER A 6 22.27 28.29 54.65
N LYS A 7 21.10 28.35 55.33
CA LYS A 7 19.88 27.60 54.98
C LYS A 7 19.32 28.04 53.62
N VAL A 8 19.41 29.31 53.24
CA VAL A 8 18.97 29.83 51.95
C VAL A 8 19.88 29.31 50.81
N LYS A 9 21.20 29.36 51.00
CA LYS A 9 22.17 28.83 50.01
C LYS A 9 22.04 27.31 49.82
N THR A 10 21.79 26.56 50.88
CA THR A 10 21.58 25.09 50.82
C THR A 10 20.29 24.76 50.04
N LYS A 11 19.17 25.46 50.29
CA LYS A 11 17.91 25.28 49.56
C LYS A 11 18.04 25.64 48.07
N ALA A 12 18.79 26.70 47.74
CA ALA A 12 19.05 27.11 46.36
C ALA A 12 19.87 26.04 45.58
N ASN A 13 20.90 25.47 46.22
CA ASN A 13 21.73 24.42 45.65
C ASN A 13 20.96 23.11 45.46
N THR A 14 20.06 22.75 46.38
CA THR A 14 19.17 21.58 46.26
C THR A 14 18.21 21.76 45.11
N LYS A 15 17.56 22.92 44.94
CA LYS A 15 16.68 23.21 43.80
C LYS A 15 17.43 23.13 42.46
N LYS A 16 18.66 23.67 42.38
CA LYS A 16 19.48 23.60 41.18
C LYS A 16 19.83 22.14 40.81
N LYS A 17 20.20 21.31 41.79
CA LYS A 17 20.47 19.87 41.59
C LYS A 17 19.22 19.12 41.11
N LEU A 18 18.04 19.41 41.68
CA LEU A 18 16.78 18.84 41.24
C LEU A 18 16.40 19.24 39.81
N LEU A 19 16.59 20.48 39.43
CA LEU A 19 16.36 20.94 38.04
C LEU A 19 17.32 20.29 37.05
N ILE A 20 18.58 20.12 37.40
CA ILE A 20 19.55 19.41 36.56
C ILE A 20 19.16 17.94 36.44
N ALA A 21 18.80 17.26 37.52
CA ALA A 21 18.35 15.86 37.50
C ALA A 21 17.08 15.69 36.66
N ALA A 22 16.10 16.58 36.80
CA ALA A 22 14.92 16.60 35.96
C ALA A 22 15.24 16.78 34.46
N GLY A 23 16.16 17.72 34.16
CA GLY A 23 16.63 17.92 32.79
C GLY A 23 17.31 16.69 32.20
N VAL A 24 18.16 16.00 32.98
CA VAL A 24 18.81 14.75 32.56
C VAL A 24 17.75 13.64 32.27
N VAL A 25 16.75 13.53 33.14
CA VAL A 25 15.65 12.54 32.93
C VAL A 25 14.88 12.87 31.65
N VAL A 26 14.52 14.11 31.39
CA VAL A 26 13.80 14.51 30.17
C VAL A 26 14.65 14.20 28.92
N VAL A 27 15.93 14.49 28.93
CA VAL A 27 16.83 14.17 27.81
C VAL A 27 16.92 12.65 27.58
N ALA A 28 17.04 11.89 28.68
CA ALA A 28 17.08 10.42 28.57
C ALA A 28 15.79 9.83 28.00
N LEU A 29 14.62 10.33 28.43
CA LEU A 29 13.32 9.93 27.90
C LEU A 29 13.16 10.30 26.41
N ALA A 30 13.58 11.50 26.02
CA ALA A 30 13.56 11.92 24.63
C ALA A 30 14.48 11.05 23.77
N ALA A 31 15.69 10.72 24.23
CA ALA A 31 16.60 9.83 23.53
C ALA A 31 16.01 8.40 23.39
N ALA A 32 15.40 7.87 24.45
CA ALA A 32 14.72 6.57 24.41
C ALA A 32 13.56 6.58 23.39
N LEU A 33 12.76 7.65 23.36
CA LEU A 33 11.65 7.80 22.43
C LEU A 33 12.15 7.82 20.97
N VAL A 34 13.19 8.59 20.68
CA VAL A 34 13.81 8.61 19.35
C VAL A 34 14.35 7.24 18.95
N PHE A 35 14.98 6.52 19.89
CA PHE A 35 15.51 5.18 19.65
C PHE A 35 14.36 4.19 19.31
N ILE A 36 13.28 4.18 20.08
CA ILE A 36 12.09 3.35 19.84
C ILE A 36 11.46 3.70 18.50
N SER A 37 11.27 4.98 18.22
CA SER A 37 10.70 5.44 16.95
C SER A 37 11.56 5.04 15.76
N ASN A 38 12.86 5.13 15.88
CA ASN A 38 13.80 4.70 14.83
C ASN A 38 13.73 3.18 14.60
N TYR A 39 13.58 2.38 15.66
CA TYR A 39 13.36 0.95 15.56
C TYR A 39 12.04 0.64 14.84
N LEU A 40 10.94 1.28 15.24
CA LEU A 40 9.63 1.09 14.65
C LEU A 40 9.57 1.48 13.17
N VAL A 41 10.22 2.60 12.80
CA VAL A 41 10.33 3.02 11.39
C VAL A 41 11.08 1.96 10.57
N ASN A 42 12.21 1.47 11.07
CA ASN A 42 12.94 0.42 10.37
C ASN A 42 12.17 -0.89 10.30
N TYR A 43 11.46 -1.26 11.37
CA TYR A 43 10.58 -2.43 11.41
C TYR A 43 9.45 -2.32 10.38
N ALA A 44 8.74 -1.18 10.34
CA ALA A 44 7.57 -0.99 9.50
C ALA A 44 7.92 -0.70 8.04
N ILE A 45 8.86 0.19 7.74
CA ILE A 45 9.12 0.64 6.37
C ILE A 45 10.55 0.40 5.87
N GLY A 46 11.49 -0.01 6.70
CA GLY A 46 12.83 -0.38 6.23
C GLY A 46 12.79 -1.59 5.29
N ARG A 47 13.56 -1.63 4.21
CA ARG A 47 13.61 -2.74 3.25
C ARG A 47 13.82 -4.12 3.93
N SER A 48 14.68 -4.18 4.93
CA SER A 48 14.99 -5.38 5.71
C SER A 48 14.17 -5.54 7.00
N GLY A 49 13.11 -4.73 7.17
CA GLY A 49 12.27 -4.81 8.36
C GLY A 49 11.34 -6.03 8.35
N ASN A 50 10.80 -6.42 9.50
CA ASN A 50 9.96 -7.61 9.67
C ASN A 50 8.48 -7.27 9.91
N GLY A 51 8.03 -6.09 9.49
CA GLY A 51 6.67 -5.60 9.75
C GLY A 51 5.55 -6.36 9.05
N GLY A 52 5.86 -7.19 8.05
CA GLY A 52 4.89 -7.94 7.26
C GLY A 52 4.40 -9.25 7.88
N ASP A 53 5.20 -9.85 8.77
CA ASP A 53 4.88 -11.18 9.27
C ASP A 53 3.71 -11.12 10.29
N ARG A 54 2.56 -11.65 9.90
CA ARG A 54 1.50 -12.05 10.84
C ARG A 54 1.55 -13.56 11.00
N GLU A 55 1.41 -14.06 12.22
CA GLU A 55 1.12 -15.48 12.44
C GLU A 55 -0.26 -15.77 11.80
N VAL A 56 -0.25 -16.55 10.73
CA VAL A 56 -1.47 -17.07 10.14
C VAL A 56 -2.06 -18.06 11.13
N ALA A 57 -3.33 -17.87 11.52
CA ALA A 57 -4.03 -18.81 12.36
C ALA A 57 -3.99 -20.20 11.73
N LEU A 58 -3.84 -21.25 12.57
CA LEU A 58 -3.84 -22.64 12.09
C LEU A 58 -5.13 -22.89 11.27
N GLU A 59 -4.93 -23.40 10.05
CA GLU A 59 -6.03 -23.83 9.19
C GLU A 59 -6.91 -24.83 9.95
N VAL A 60 -8.13 -24.40 10.25
CA VAL A 60 -9.20 -25.29 10.73
C VAL A 60 -9.92 -25.78 9.48
N GLU A 61 -10.14 -27.10 9.33
CA GLU A 61 -10.96 -27.62 8.22
C GLU A 61 -12.31 -26.88 8.20
N ALA A 62 -12.53 -26.11 7.16
CA ALA A 62 -13.75 -25.32 6.98
C ALA A 62 -14.91 -26.25 6.54
N PRO A 63 -16.17 -25.98 6.95
CA PRO A 63 -17.32 -26.70 6.41
C PRO A 63 -17.36 -26.62 4.88
N ALA A 64 -17.72 -27.71 4.20
CA ALA A 64 -17.63 -27.85 2.76
C ALA A 64 -18.37 -26.78 1.91
N ASP A 65 -19.39 -26.14 2.47
CA ASP A 65 -20.18 -25.09 1.81
C ASP A 65 -19.93 -23.69 2.43
N SER A 66 -18.86 -23.51 3.18
CA SER A 66 -18.52 -22.21 3.79
C SER A 66 -17.76 -21.30 2.81
N VAL A 67 -17.77 -20.01 3.08
CA VAL A 67 -16.98 -19.00 2.31
C VAL A 67 -15.51 -19.36 2.33
N GLU A 68 -14.99 -19.84 3.46
CA GLU A 68 -13.62 -20.27 3.62
C GLU A 68 -13.24 -21.44 2.71
N ALA A 69 -14.14 -22.44 2.53
CA ALA A 69 -13.92 -23.55 1.62
C ALA A 69 -13.90 -23.07 0.15
N VAL A 70 -14.84 -22.21 -0.24
CA VAL A 70 -14.87 -21.58 -1.57
C VAL A 70 -13.58 -20.79 -1.82
N MET A 71 -13.13 -19.99 -0.84
CA MET A 71 -11.89 -19.23 -0.95
C MET A 71 -10.68 -20.16 -1.10
N ALA A 72 -10.63 -21.28 -0.39
CA ALA A 72 -9.53 -22.24 -0.49
C ALA A 72 -9.45 -22.86 -1.88
N ASP A 73 -10.58 -23.28 -2.43
CA ASP A 73 -10.66 -23.85 -3.80
C ASP A 73 -10.27 -22.82 -4.87
N ASN A 74 -10.78 -21.60 -4.76
CA ASN A 74 -10.44 -20.51 -5.67
C ASN A 74 -8.97 -20.13 -5.55
N ARG A 75 -8.40 -20.06 -4.35
CA ARG A 75 -6.96 -19.79 -4.15
C ARG A 75 -6.09 -20.86 -4.83
N ALA A 76 -6.48 -22.13 -4.74
CA ALA A 76 -5.79 -23.22 -5.43
C ALA A 76 -5.91 -23.09 -6.95
N ALA A 77 -7.08 -22.71 -7.47
CA ALA A 77 -7.30 -22.44 -8.89
C ALA A 77 -6.44 -21.26 -9.39
N TYR A 78 -6.41 -20.13 -8.67
CA TYR A 78 -5.55 -18.99 -9.00
C TYR A 78 -4.07 -19.34 -8.98
N LYS A 79 -3.63 -20.13 -7.99
CA LYS A 79 -2.25 -20.63 -7.98
C LYS A 79 -1.95 -21.47 -9.22
N SER A 80 -2.82 -22.40 -9.57
CA SER A 80 -2.64 -23.23 -10.77
C SER A 80 -2.62 -22.38 -12.04
N MET A 81 -3.48 -21.36 -12.14
CA MET A 81 -3.55 -20.41 -13.25
C MET A 81 -2.24 -19.63 -13.39
N THR A 82 -1.72 -19.07 -12.29
CA THR A 82 -0.46 -18.30 -12.31
C THR A 82 0.76 -19.17 -12.61
N ASP A 83 0.81 -20.41 -12.07
CA ASP A 83 1.86 -21.36 -12.36
C ASP A 83 1.86 -21.73 -13.86
N ALA A 84 0.70 -22.07 -14.42
CA ALA A 84 0.55 -22.41 -15.84
C ALA A 84 0.85 -21.22 -16.78
N PHE A 85 0.55 -20.01 -16.34
CA PHE A 85 0.86 -18.78 -17.07
C PHE A 85 2.38 -18.55 -17.13
N THR A 86 3.07 -18.63 -16.00
CA THR A 86 4.52 -18.38 -15.92
C THR A 86 5.34 -19.43 -16.68
N GLU A 87 4.87 -20.67 -16.77
CA GLU A 87 5.49 -21.69 -17.61
C GLU A 87 5.50 -21.35 -19.10
N LYS A 88 4.46 -20.63 -19.57
CA LYS A 88 4.25 -20.31 -20.99
C LYS A 88 4.70 -18.89 -21.35
N ASN A 89 4.61 -17.97 -20.41
CA ASN A 89 4.82 -16.54 -20.65
C ASN A 89 5.96 -16.05 -19.75
N GLN A 90 7.18 -16.13 -20.25
CA GLN A 90 8.30 -15.44 -19.62
C GLN A 90 8.13 -13.94 -19.93
N GLY A 91 7.76 -13.15 -18.95
CA GLY A 91 7.70 -11.71 -19.10
C GLY A 91 9.05 -11.11 -19.52
N ARG A 92 9.02 -9.89 -19.98
CA ARG A 92 10.24 -9.13 -20.28
C ARG A 92 10.57 -8.20 -19.12
N ASP A 93 11.77 -8.31 -18.58
CA ASP A 93 12.30 -7.39 -17.59
C ASP A 93 12.36 -5.97 -18.16
N VAL A 94 11.87 -5.01 -17.38
CA VAL A 94 11.92 -3.59 -17.66
C VAL A 94 12.48 -2.87 -16.45
N THR A 95 13.38 -1.93 -16.70
CA THR A 95 13.91 -1.05 -15.65
C THR A 95 13.69 0.40 -16.02
N LEU A 96 13.34 1.21 -15.03
CA LEU A 96 13.24 2.67 -15.13
C LEU A 96 14.17 3.32 -14.11
N THR A 97 14.53 4.56 -14.34
CA THR A 97 15.21 5.38 -13.34
C THR A 97 14.20 6.35 -12.74
N ALA A 98 13.92 6.23 -11.45
CA ALA A 98 13.04 7.13 -10.73
C ALA A 98 13.60 8.57 -10.67
N ASP A 99 12.75 9.56 -10.43
CA ASP A 99 13.15 10.98 -10.31
C ASP A 99 14.20 11.24 -9.23
N ASP A 100 14.24 10.38 -8.21
CA ASP A 100 15.22 10.42 -7.12
C ASP A 100 16.46 9.55 -7.39
N GLY A 101 16.56 8.96 -8.58
CA GLY A 101 17.72 8.20 -9.07
C GLY A 101 17.72 6.72 -8.74
N LEU A 102 16.68 6.19 -8.09
CA LEU A 102 16.54 4.75 -7.85
C LEU A 102 16.26 4.00 -9.16
N THR A 103 16.82 2.81 -9.29
CA THR A 103 16.43 1.87 -10.34
C THR A 103 15.15 1.15 -9.92
N LEU A 104 14.10 1.31 -10.70
CA LEU A 104 12.85 0.59 -10.54
C LEU A 104 12.81 -0.58 -11.51
N TYR A 105 12.29 -1.72 -11.06
CA TYR A 105 12.14 -2.94 -11.84
C TYR A 105 10.67 -3.28 -12.02
N GLY A 106 10.34 -3.92 -13.11
CA GLY A 106 9.02 -4.49 -13.37
C GLY A 106 9.08 -5.51 -14.49
N VAL A 107 8.03 -6.31 -14.62
CA VAL A 107 7.90 -7.31 -15.67
C VAL A 107 6.76 -6.93 -16.61
N TYR A 108 7.08 -6.89 -17.90
CA TYR A 108 6.12 -6.64 -18.96
C TYR A 108 5.70 -7.96 -19.64
N TYR A 109 4.42 -8.25 -19.60
CA TYR A 109 3.78 -9.36 -20.30
C TYR A 109 3.11 -8.84 -21.57
N ALA A 110 3.75 -9.08 -22.71
CA ALA A 110 3.27 -8.64 -24.02
C ALA A 110 2.26 -9.62 -24.58
N ASN A 111 1.05 -9.14 -24.90
CA ASN A 111 0.05 -9.88 -25.64
C ASN A 111 0.05 -9.44 -27.09
N ALA A 112 0.76 -10.20 -27.94
CA ALA A 112 0.96 -9.85 -29.36
C ALA A 112 -0.32 -9.94 -30.18
N GLU A 113 -1.31 -10.76 -29.76
CA GLU A 113 -2.55 -10.97 -30.49
C GLU A 113 -3.51 -9.78 -30.41
N THR A 114 -3.35 -8.95 -29.39
CA THR A 114 -4.26 -7.83 -29.07
C THR A 114 -3.54 -6.49 -28.93
N ALA A 115 -2.31 -6.42 -29.41
CA ALA A 115 -1.48 -5.20 -29.31
C ALA A 115 -2.14 -3.97 -29.96
N ASP A 116 -2.90 -4.16 -31.04
CA ASP A 116 -3.66 -3.14 -31.76
C ASP A 116 -4.90 -2.62 -31.02
N MET A 117 -5.26 -3.23 -29.91
CA MET A 117 -6.34 -2.74 -29.03
C MET A 117 -5.89 -1.62 -28.10
N HIS A 118 -4.58 -1.40 -27.95
CA HIS A 118 -3.98 -0.38 -27.11
C HIS A 118 -4.43 -0.42 -25.65
N ARG A 119 -4.83 -1.60 -25.13
CA ARG A 119 -5.28 -1.78 -23.73
C ARG A 119 -4.12 -2.22 -22.85
N TRP A 120 -3.90 -1.48 -21.77
CA TRP A 120 -2.83 -1.72 -20.83
C TRP A 120 -3.33 -1.81 -19.39
N ALA A 121 -2.72 -2.68 -18.62
CA ALA A 121 -2.93 -2.75 -17.16
C ALA A 121 -1.59 -2.60 -16.44
N ILE A 122 -1.55 -1.70 -15.45
CA ILE A 122 -0.49 -1.66 -14.44
C ILE A 122 -1.06 -2.34 -13.21
N VAL A 123 -0.43 -3.43 -12.75
CA VAL A 123 -0.89 -4.21 -11.60
C VAL A 123 0.09 -4.08 -10.44
N LEU A 124 -0.39 -3.66 -9.26
CA LEU A 124 0.43 -3.28 -8.13
C LEU A 124 0.24 -4.24 -6.96
N HIS A 125 1.34 -4.86 -6.53
CA HIS A 125 1.38 -5.82 -5.43
C HIS A 125 1.16 -5.17 -4.05
N GLY A 126 0.83 -5.99 -3.06
CA GLY A 126 0.69 -5.59 -1.66
C GLY A 126 2.03 -5.32 -0.95
N TYR A 127 1.94 -5.01 0.33
CA TYR A 127 3.08 -4.67 1.17
C TYR A 127 4.15 -5.78 1.16
N ARG A 128 5.41 -5.39 0.87
CA ARG A 128 6.59 -6.28 0.77
C ARG A 128 6.46 -7.43 -0.22
N GLY A 129 5.47 -7.38 -1.12
CA GLY A 129 5.39 -8.28 -2.26
C GLY A 129 6.37 -7.89 -3.37
N ASP A 130 6.17 -8.50 -4.52
CA ASP A 130 6.87 -8.22 -5.76
C ASP A 130 5.93 -8.50 -6.95
N HIS A 131 6.44 -8.37 -8.18
CA HIS A 131 5.69 -8.67 -9.39
C HIS A 131 5.08 -10.08 -9.42
N THR A 132 5.68 -11.06 -8.73
CA THR A 132 5.12 -12.43 -8.67
C THR A 132 3.85 -12.48 -7.83
N GLY A 133 3.78 -11.70 -6.76
CA GLY A 133 2.56 -11.52 -5.96
C GLY A 133 1.45 -10.80 -6.73
N ALA A 134 1.79 -9.99 -7.75
CA ALA A 134 0.82 -9.33 -8.61
C ALA A 134 0.28 -10.21 -9.76
N LEU A 135 0.81 -11.43 -9.97
CA LEU A 135 0.36 -12.33 -11.04
C LEU A 135 -1.13 -12.67 -10.96
N GLN A 136 -1.68 -12.75 -9.76
CA GLN A 136 -3.11 -12.97 -9.56
C GLN A 136 -3.99 -11.87 -10.20
N LEU A 137 -3.46 -10.65 -10.33
CA LEU A 137 -4.08 -9.56 -11.07
C LEU A 137 -3.64 -9.57 -12.54
N ALA A 138 -2.37 -9.83 -12.81
CA ALA A 138 -1.78 -9.76 -14.15
C ALA A 138 -2.42 -10.76 -15.13
N VAL A 139 -2.62 -12.01 -14.70
CA VAL A 139 -3.08 -13.09 -15.59
C VAL A 139 -4.47 -12.83 -16.14
N PRO A 140 -5.50 -12.49 -15.35
CA PRO A 140 -6.83 -12.20 -15.89
C PRO A 140 -6.84 -11.00 -16.87
N TYR A 141 -6.05 -9.94 -16.60
CA TYR A 141 -5.90 -8.85 -17.57
C TYR A 141 -5.26 -9.32 -18.87
N TYR A 142 -4.19 -10.12 -18.79
CA TYR A 142 -3.54 -10.68 -19.98
C TYR A 142 -4.49 -11.55 -20.79
N GLU A 143 -5.25 -12.44 -20.15
CA GLU A 143 -6.25 -13.30 -20.80
C GLU A 143 -7.41 -12.50 -21.41
N ALA A 144 -7.76 -11.35 -20.81
CA ALA A 144 -8.71 -10.40 -21.38
C ALA A 144 -8.12 -9.54 -22.51
N GLY A 145 -6.88 -9.81 -22.93
CA GLY A 145 -6.23 -9.15 -24.06
C GLY A 145 -5.56 -7.81 -23.73
N TYR A 146 -5.12 -7.60 -22.50
CA TYR A 146 -4.34 -6.42 -22.13
C TYR A 146 -2.84 -6.68 -22.28
N GLN A 147 -2.09 -5.64 -22.59
CA GLN A 147 -0.68 -5.54 -22.29
C GLN A 147 -0.54 -5.32 -20.78
N VAL A 148 0.31 -6.06 -20.08
CA VAL A 148 0.39 -5.95 -18.61
C VAL A 148 1.78 -5.59 -18.14
N ILE A 149 1.90 -4.59 -17.27
CA ILE A 149 3.11 -4.31 -16.52
C ILE A 149 2.85 -4.57 -15.03
N ALA A 150 3.72 -5.37 -14.42
CA ALA A 150 3.75 -5.64 -12.99
C ALA A 150 5.06 -5.08 -12.40
N PRO A 151 5.06 -3.85 -11.89
CA PRO A 151 6.23 -3.27 -11.22
C PRO A 151 6.47 -3.90 -9.85
N ASP A 152 7.74 -4.03 -9.47
CA ASP A 152 8.13 -4.07 -8.07
C ASP A 152 8.09 -2.64 -7.51
N LEU A 153 7.28 -2.39 -6.50
CA LEU A 153 7.24 -1.09 -5.85
C LEU A 153 8.57 -0.80 -5.16
N ARG A 154 8.91 0.48 -4.93
CA ARG A 154 10.20 0.85 -4.34
C ARG A 154 10.52 0.10 -3.05
N ALA A 155 11.78 -0.28 -2.86
CA ALA A 155 12.28 -1.11 -1.76
C ALA A 155 11.63 -2.50 -1.65
N CYS A 156 10.99 -2.98 -2.73
CA CYS A 156 10.42 -4.33 -2.84
C CYS A 156 11.05 -5.05 -4.04
N GLY A 157 11.04 -6.39 -4.03
CA GLY A 157 11.57 -7.20 -5.11
C GLY A 157 12.96 -6.75 -5.59
N GLU A 158 13.11 -6.56 -6.89
CA GLU A 158 14.35 -6.12 -7.56
C GLU A 158 14.46 -4.57 -7.63
N SER A 159 13.40 -3.81 -7.30
CA SER A 159 13.47 -2.35 -7.24
C SER A 159 14.35 -1.87 -6.10
N GLU A 160 15.15 -0.84 -6.36
CA GLU A 160 16.01 -0.21 -5.36
C GLU A 160 15.21 0.57 -4.31
N GLY A 161 15.89 0.98 -3.26
CA GLY A 161 15.38 1.79 -2.17
C GLY A 161 15.66 1.16 -0.80
N ASP A 162 15.80 2.02 0.20
CA ASP A 162 16.03 1.62 1.59
C ASP A 162 14.72 1.53 2.40
N TYR A 163 13.68 2.21 1.92
CA TYR A 163 12.37 2.34 2.59
C TYR A 163 11.21 2.11 1.64
N VAL A 164 10.27 1.31 2.09
CA VAL A 164 8.98 1.11 1.42
C VAL A 164 8.23 2.43 1.36
N GLY A 165 7.69 2.77 0.21
CA GLY A 165 7.06 4.07 -0.04
C GLY A 165 5.64 4.20 0.51
N MET A 166 5.00 3.06 0.89
CA MET A 166 3.63 3.00 1.44
C MET A 166 2.60 3.73 0.56
N GLY A 167 2.75 3.61 -0.75
CA GLY A 167 1.91 4.31 -1.72
C GLY A 167 2.31 5.76 -1.96
N TRP A 168 2.89 6.45 -0.98
CA TRP A 168 3.16 7.88 -1.07
C TRP A 168 4.32 8.23 -2.02
N LEU A 169 5.42 7.53 -1.93
CA LEU A 169 6.52 7.69 -2.88
C LEU A 169 6.23 6.89 -4.16
N ASP A 170 5.68 5.70 -4.01
CA ASP A 170 5.34 4.79 -5.10
C ASP A 170 4.40 5.41 -6.14
N ARG A 171 3.48 6.32 -5.73
CA ARG A 171 2.58 7.00 -6.66
C ARG A 171 3.32 7.78 -7.75
N LYS A 172 4.52 8.30 -7.43
CA LYS A 172 5.36 9.00 -8.40
C LYS A 172 6.08 8.04 -9.33
N ASP A 173 6.46 6.88 -8.82
CA ASP A 173 7.02 5.81 -9.63
C ASP A 173 5.98 5.26 -10.62
N VAL A 174 4.72 5.14 -10.18
CA VAL A 174 3.62 4.71 -11.07
C VAL A 174 3.38 5.71 -12.19
N LEU A 175 3.52 7.03 -11.96
CA LEU A 175 3.47 8.01 -13.05
C LEU A 175 4.55 7.77 -14.10
N GLN A 176 5.76 7.38 -13.70
CA GLN A 176 6.84 7.06 -14.64
C GLN A 176 6.59 5.74 -15.39
N TRP A 177 5.95 4.76 -14.76
CA TRP A 177 5.48 3.56 -15.45
C TRP A 177 4.39 3.89 -16.48
N ILE A 178 3.51 4.84 -16.18
CA ILE A 178 2.51 5.36 -17.13
C ILE A 178 3.22 6.04 -18.29
N ASP A 179 4.19 6.90 -18.03
CA ASP A 179 4.97 7.58 -19.09
C ASP A 179 5.73 6.57 -19.95
N TYR A 180 6.35 5.55 -19.35
CA TYR A 180 6.98 4.46 -20.08
C TYR A 180 6.00 3.76 -21.03
N ILE A 181 4.78 3.46 -20.58
CA ILE A 181 3.77 2.84 -21.45
C ILE A 181 3.43 3.75 -22.62
N ILE A 182 3.22 5.04 -22.38
CA ILE A 182 2.86 6.01 -23.41
C ILE A 182 3.98 6.18 -24.43
N GLU A 183 5.24 6.09 -24.01
CA GLU A 183 6.39 6.09 -24.93
C GLU A 183 6.41 4.85 -25.85
N GLN A 184 5.97 3.69 -25.35
CA GLN A 184 5.86 2.47 -26.17
C GLN A 184 4.61 2.49 -27.05
N ASP A 185 3.50 3.04 -26.56
CA ASP A 185 2.18 3.07 -27.18
C ASP A 185 1.47 4.40 -26.88
N PRO A 186 1.62 5.41 -27.74
CA PRO A 186 0.97 6.72 -27.53
C PRO A 186 -0.57 6.67 -27.48
N GLU A 187 -1.19 5.61 -28.03
CA GLU A 187 -2.64 5.40 -28.02
C GLU A 187 -3.10 4.56 -26.82
N ALA A 188 -2.18 4.19 -25.93
CA ALA A 188 -2.47 3.35 -24.76
C ALA A 188 -3.68 3.85 -23.96
N LYS A 189 -4.55 2.92 -23.60
CA LYS A 189 -5.64 3.07 -22.64
C LYS A 189 -5.27 2.27 -21.41
N ILE A 190 -4.98 2.96 -20.32
CA ILE A 190 -4.33 2.37 -19.14
C ILE A 190 -5.34 2.26 -18.01
N VAL A 191 -5.44 1.07 -17.41
CA VAL A 191 -6.03 0.86 -16.09
C VAL A 191 -4.91 0.61 -15.08
N VAL A 192 -5.04 1.18 -13.87
CA VAL A 192 -4.16 0.88 -12.74
C VAL A 192 -4.95 0.12 -11.70
N HIS A 193 -4.51 -1.09 -11.37
CA HIS A 193 -5.17 -1.97 -10.40
C HIS A 193 -4.17 -2.41 -9.32
N GLY A 194 -4.49 -2.16 -8.07
CA GLY A 194 -3.64 -2.53 -6.95
C GLY A 194 -4.39 -3.21 -5.83
N ILE A 195 -3.67 -4.04 -5.07
CA ILE A 195 -4.17 -4.73 -3.88
C ILE A 195 -3.44 -4.26 -2.63
N SER A 196 -4.15 -4.00 -1.52
CA SER A 196 -3.58 -3.62 -0.23
C SER A 196 -2.71 -2.34 -0.34
N MET A 197 -1.41 -2.39 -0.06
CA MET A 197 -0.50 -1.26 -0.31
C MET A 197 -0.52 -0.83 -1.79
N GLY A 198 -0.67 -1.77 -2.72
CA GLY A 198 -0.84 -1.46 -4.15
C GLY A 198 -2.13 -0.70 -4.42
N ALA A 199 -3.22 -1.00 -3.70
CA ALA A 199 -4.47 -0.27 -3.76
C ALA A 199 -4.32 1.17 -3.23
N ALA A 200 -3.65 1.33 -2.09
CA ALA A 200 -3.31 2.65 -1.58
C ALA A 200 -2.43 3.44 -2.56
N THR A 201 -1.46 2.77 -3.22
CA THR A 201 -0.64 3.37 -4.29
C THR A 201 -1.51 3.80 -5.47
N THR A 202 -2.45 2.96 -5.90
CA THR A 202 -3.42 3.25 -6.97
C THR A 202 -4.23 4.51 -6.64
N MET A 203 -4.80 4.59 -5.45
CA MET A 203 -5.57 5.74 -4.98
C MET A 203 -4.71 7.01 -4.86
N MET A 204 -3.49 6.87 -4.34
CA MET A 204 -2.58 8.02 -4.23
C MET A 204 -2.12 8.52 -5.61
N THR A 205 -1.92 7.62 -6.58
CA THR A 205 -1.64 7.98 -7.97
C THR A 205 -2.82 8.68 -8.62
N ALA A 206 -4.04 8.23 -8.34
CA ALA A 206 -5.27 8.81 -8.91
C ALA A 206 -5.52 10.26 -8.53
N GLY A 207 -4.96 10.72 -7.40
CA GLY A 207 -5.01 12.13 -6.98
C GLY A 207 -3.95 13.03 -7.62
N GLU A 208 -3.00 12.46 -8.37
CA GLU A 208 -2.01 13.22 -9.14
C GLU A 208 -2.57 13.62 -10.52
N SER A 209 -1.88 14.52 -11.21
CA SER A 209 -2.22 14.87 -12.60
C SER A 209 -1.80 13.74 -13.54
N THR A 210 -2.70 12.81 -13.81
CA THR A 210 -2.44 11.69 -14.72
C THR A 210 -2.83 12.01 -16.16
N PRO A 211 -2.08 11.53 -17.18
CA PRO A 211 -2.41 11.71 -18.59
C PRO A 211 -3.79 11.16 -18.96
N ASP A 212 -4.35 11.63 -20.07
CA ASP A 212 -5.64 11.15 -20.59
C ASP A 212 -5.63 9.66 -20.98
N ASN A 213 -4.46 9.09 -21.19
CA ASN A 213 -4.24 7.67 -21.43
C ASN A 213 -4.70 6.81 -20.25
N VAL A 214 -4.61 7.31 -19.00
CA VAL A 214 -5.15 6.62 -17.82
C VAL A 214 -6.67 6.76 -17.82
N LYS A 215 -7.37 5.63 -17.92
CA LYS A 215 -8.82 5.57 -18.11
C LYS A 215 -9.59 5.22 -16.85
N ALA A 216 -9.05 4.35 -16.00
CA ALA A 216 -9.70 3.92 -14.78
C ALA A 216 -8.69 3.46 -13.72
N PHE A 217 -9.16 3.45 -12.48
CA PHE A 217 -8.45 2.91 -11.33
C PHE A 217 -9.30 1.83 -10.66
N VAL A 218 -8.64 0.77 -10.18
CA VAL A 218 -9.27 -0.28 -9.37
C VAL A 218 -8.43 -0.45 -8.12
N GLU A 219 -9.04 -0.29 -6.97
CA GLU A 219 -8.39 -0.51 -5.69
C GLU A 219 -9.06 -1.67 -4.95
N ASP A 220 -8.27 -2.58 -4.38
CA ASP A 220 -8.74 -3.72 -3.59
C ASP A 220 -8.11 -3.69 -2.20
N CYS A 221 -8.93 -3.49 -1.18
CA CYS A 221 -8.60 -3.44 0.24
C CYS A 221 -7.51 -2.42 0.61
N GLY A 222 -7.54 -1.21 0.03
CA GLY A 222 -6.63 -0.12 0.36
C GLY A 222 -7.00 0.62 1.65
N TYR A 223 -6.03 1.34 2.23
CA TYR A 223 -6.19 2.09 3.48
C TYR A 223 -6.34 3.60 3.24
N THR A 224 -6.96 4.29 4.20
CA THR A 224 -7.20 5.75 4.18
C THR A 224 -5.91 6.55 4.27
N SER A 225 -4.97 6.14 5.13
CA SER A 225 -3.66 6.78 5.28
C SER A 225 -2.64 5.85 5.93
N VAL A 226 -1.36 6.17 5.75
CA VAL A 226 -0.27 5.48 6.47
C VAL A 226 -0.35 5.72 7.97
N TRP A 227 -0.88 6.88 8.39
CA TRP A 227 -1.13 7.14 9.81
C TRP A 227 -2.13 6.15 10.39
N ASP A 228 -3.28 5.97 9.74
CA ASP A 228 -4.37 5.15 10.24
C ASP A 228 -3.96 3.68 10.36
N ILE A 229 -3.32 3.13 9.31
CA ILE A 229 -2.86 1.74 9.37
C ILE A 229 -1.76 1.54 10.42
N PHE A 230 -0.81 2.48 10.57
CA PHE A 230 0.24 2.33 11.57
C PHE A 230 -0.24 2.61 13.00
N SER A 231 -1.29 3.41 13.19
CA SER A 231 -1.97 3.57 14.49
C SER A 231 -2.59 2.24 14.92
N SER A 232 -3.35 1.61 14.03
CA SER A 232 -3.95 0.30 14.26
C SER A 232 -2.90 -0.77 14.58
N GLU A 233 -1.87 -0.89 13.75
CA GLU A 233 -0.80 -1.87 13.91
C GLU A 233 0.06 -1.64 15.17
N LEU A 234 0.30 -0.39 15.54
CA LEU A 234 1.02 -0.03 16.76
C LEU A 234 0.27 -0.51 18.02
N GLN A 235 -1.05 -0.30 18.04
CA GLN A 235 -1.89 -0.76 19.12
C GLN A 235 -2.01 -2.28 19.14
N LEU A 236 -2.24 -2.90 17.98
CA LEU A 236 -2.47 -4.34 17.86
C LEU A 236 -1.23 -5.18 18.21
N ARG A 237 -0.08 -4.82 17.66
CA ARG A 237 1.18 -5.59 17.79
C ARG A 237 1.94 -5.30 19.08
N PHE A 238 1.89 -4.06 19.53
CA PHE A 238 2.75 -3.60 20.63
C PHE A 238 1.96 -3.11 21.85
N GLY A 239 0.63 -2.93 21.75
CA GLY A 239 -0.20 -2.36 22.83
C GLY A 239 0.20 -0.92 23.19
N LEU A 240 0.80 -0.18 22.24
CA LEU A 240 1.35 1.14 22.46
C LEU A 240 0.39 2.23 21.95
N PRO A 241 0.29 3.37 22.68
CA PRO A 241 -0.53 4.50 22.24
C PRO A 241 0.14 5.29 21.11
N GLU A 242 -0.65 5.97 20.31
CA GLU A 242 -0.15 6.89 19.25
C GLU A 242 0.80 7.95 19.82
N PHE A 243 0.34 8.67 20.85
CA PHE A 243 1.15 9.71 21.46
C PHE A 243 1.99 9.17 22.61
N PRO A 244 3.29 9.48 22.63
CA PRO A 244 4.06 10.28 21.66
C PRO A 244 4.73 9.48 20.55
N ILE A 245 4.53 8.15 20.50
CA ILE A 245 5.36 7.20 19.76
C ILE A 245 5.16 7.36 18.24
N LEU A 246 3.91 7.30 17.75
CA LEU A 246 3.62 7.42 16.32
C LEU A 246 3.99 8.80 15.77
N TYR A 247 3.80 9.86 16.57
CA TYR A 247 4.20 11.22 16.21
C TYR A 247 5.71 11.34 16.00
N THR A 248 6.49 10.75 16.92
CA THR A 248 7.95 10.76 16.80
C THR A 248 8.41 9.85 15.66
N ALA A 249 7.79 8.68 15.49
CA ALA A 249 8.07 7.78 14.38
C ALA A 249 7.79 8.43 13.02
N SER A 250 6.68 9.15 12.88
CA SER A 250 6.34 9.92 11.67
C SER A 250 7.39 10.99 11.37
N GLY A 251 7.90 11.70 12.40
CA GLY A 251 9.01 12.65 12.25
C GLY A 251 10.32 11.98 11.82
N VAL A 252 10.64 10.80 12.39
CA VAL A 252 11.81 10.01 11.99
C VAL A 252 11.67 9.50 10.56
N ALA A 253 10.49 9.02 10.16
CA ALA A 253 10.20 8.61 8.79
C ALA A 253 10.40 9.77 7.79
N LYS A 254 9.94 10.98 8.14
CA LYS A 254 10.16 12.18 7.32
C LYS A 254 11.66 12.47 7.09
N LEU A 255 12.46 12.30 8.12
CA LEU A 255 13.92 12.54 8.02
C LEU A 255 14.68 11.44 7.27
N ARG A 256 14.23 10.18 7.35
CA ARG A 256 14.95 9.03 6.79
C ARG A 256 14.41 8.57 5.45
N ALA A 257 13.09 8.50 5.33
CA ALA A 257 12.38 8.00 4.15
C ALA A 257 11.81 9.11 3.26
N GLY A 258 11.91 10.37 3.68
CA GLY A 258 11.47 11.52 2.89
C GLY A 258 9.97 11.85 3.01
N TYR A 259 9.19 11.07 3.74
CA TYR A 259 7.75 11.32 3.94
C TYR A 259 7.33 11.09 5.39
N SER A 260 6.28 11.80 5.82
CA SER A 260 5.63 11.58 7.11
C SER A 260 4.39 10.70 6.94
N PHE A 261 3.98 10.01 8.01
CA PHE A 261 2.78 9.16 7.95
C PHE A 261 1.50 9.95 7.75
N THR A 262 1.48 11.21 8.18
CA THR A 262 0.32 12.09 8.03
C THR A 262 0.15 12.67 6.63
N GLU A 263 1.25 12.88 5.88
CA GLU A 263 1.14 13.35 4.49
C GLU A 263 0.79 12.24 3.51
N ALA A 264 1.11 10.99 3.87
CA ALA A 264 0.82 9.81 3.06
C ALA A 264 -0.64 9.37 3.24
N SER A 265 -1.56 10.04 2.55
CA SER A 265 -3.00 9.87 2.69
C SER A 265 -3.67 9.57 1.34
N ALA A 266 -4.17 8.35 1.19
CA ALA A 266 -5.01 7.96 0.06
C ALA A 266 -6.34 8.73 0.07
N LEU A 267 -6.90 8.97 1.26
CA LEU A 267 -8.12 9.74 1.44
C LEU A 267 -8.00 11.16 0.87
N ALA A 268 -6.88 11.83 1.15
CA ALA A 268 -6.64 13.17 0.62
C ALA A 268 -6.49 13.15 -0.91
N GLN A 269 -5.83 12.14 -1.45
CA GLN A 269 -5.60 12.01 -2.89
C GLN A 269 -6.86 11.62 -3.66
N VAL A 270 -7.64 10.68 -3.16
CA VAL A 270 -8.92 10.26 -3.78
C VAL A 270 -9.89 11.43 -3.91
N ALA A 271 -9.88 12.37 -2.97
CA ALA A 271 -10.70 13.59 -3.05
C ALA A 271 -10.38 14.49 -4.27
N HIS A 272 -9.24 14.29 -4.93
CA HIS A 272 -8.84 14.98 -6.16
C HIS A 272 -9.02 14.12 -7.42
N CYS A 273 -9.41 12.85 -7.28
CA CYS A 273 -9.55 11.93 -8.42
C CYS A 273 -10.84 12.22 -9.20
N GLU A 274 -10.70 12.69 -10.43
CA GLU A 274 -11.83 12.89 -11.36
C GLU A 274 -12.11 11.69 -12.27
N LYS A 275 -11.14 10.75 -12.38
CA LYS A 275 -11.25 9.57 -13.26
C LYS A 275 -12.07 8.45 -12.61
N PRO A 276 -12.60 7.50 -13.41
CA PRO A 276 -13.35 6.36 -12.89
C PRO A 276 -12.56 5.55 -11.87
N MET A 277 -13.20 5.14 -10.77
CA MET A 277 -12.58 4.31 -9.74
C MET A 277 -13.55 3.26 -9.19
N LEU A 278 -13.10 2.00 -9.18
CA LEU A 278 -13.78 0.90 -8.50
C LEU A 278 -13.10 0.63 -7.16
N PHE A 279 -13.90 0.55 -6.11
CA PHE A 279 -13.48 0.24 -4.75
C PHE A 279 -13.92 -1.19 -4.41
N ILE A 280 -13.01 -2.02 -3.93
CA ILE A 280 -13.27 -3.42 -3.59
C ILE A 280 -12.78 -3.69 -2.17
N HIS A 281 -13.59 -4.38 -1.34
CA HIS A 281 -13.15 -4.73 0.01
C HIS A 281 -13.90 -5.94 0.56
N GLY A 282 -13.21 -6.72 1.40
CA GLY A 282 -13.78 -7.82 2.14
C GLY A 282 -14.38 -7.37 3.47
N THR A 283 -15.60 -7.85 3.82
CA THR A 283 -16.27 -7.42 5.07
C THR A 283 -15.66 -8.01 6.34
N ALA A 284 -14.83 -9.05 6.22
CA ALA A 284 -14.12 -9.67 7.34
C ALA A 284 -12.63 -9.29 7.38
N ASP A 285 -12.23 -8.21 6.69
CA ASP A 285 -10.85 -7.72 6.73
C ASP A 285 -10.51 -7.20 8.15
N ASP A 286 -9.67 -7.96 8.85
CA ASP A 286 -9.21 -7.66 10.21
C ASP A 286 -7.89 -6.87 10.24
N PHE A 287 -7.32 -6.60 9.05
CA PHE A 287 -6.09 -5.83 8.89
C PHE A 287 -6.35 -4.39 8.47
N ILE A 288 -7.13 -4.19 7.41
CA ILE A 288 -7.62 -2.88 6.97
C ILE A 288 -9.14 -2.88 7.14
N PRO A 289 -9.68 -2.20 8.15
CA PRO A 289 -11.11 -2.22 8.42
C PRO A 289 -11.96 -1.83 7.20
N TYR A 290 -13.02 -2.59 6.95
CA TYR A 290 -13.95 -2.39 5.83
C TYR A 290 -14.50 -0.94 5.75
N GLU A 291 -14.71 -0.29 6.90
CA GLU A 291 -15.19 1.10 6.97
C GLU A 291 -14.24 2.11 6.32
N MET A 292 -12.97 1.72 6.07
CA MET A 292 -12.06 2.57 5.30
C MET A 292 -12.49 2.68 3.84
N MET A 293 -13.04 1.62 3.23
CA MET A 293 -13.59 1.67 1.88
C MET A 293 -14.76 2.67 1.80
N ASP A 294 -15.71 2.62 2.72
CA ASP A 294 -16.82 3.57 2.77
C ASP A 294 -16.33 5.03 2.84
N THR A 295 -15.30 5.25 3.66
CA THR A 295 -14.68 6.57 3.83
C THR A 295 -14.03 7.06 2.53
N LEU A 296 -13.29 6.19 1.84
CA LEU A 296 -12.61 6.47 0.56
C LEU A 296 -13.62 6.68 -0.56
N TYR A 297 -14.62 5.80 -0.67
CA TYR A 297 -15.68 5.89 -1.66
C TYR A 297 -16.46 7.23 -1.54
N ASN A 298 -16.80 7.61 -0.31
CA ASN A 298 -17.52 8.86 -0.06
C ASN A 298 -16.66 10.11 -0.35
N ALA A 299 -15.35 10.02 -0.20
CA ALA A 299 -14.43 11.13 -0.48
C ALA A 299 -14.20 11.36 -1.98
N LYS A 300 -14.34 10.32 -2.82
CA LYS A 300 -14.17 10.46 -4.27
C LYS A 300 -15.30 11.30 -4.87
N PRO A 301 -15.00 12.40 -5.58
CA PRO A 301 -16.00 13.23 -6.25
C PRO A 301 -16.60 12.54 -7.48
N GLY A 302 -17.79 13.00 -7.88
CA GLY A 302 -18.49 12.54 -9.09
C GLY A 302 -19.16 11.17 -8.94
N ASP A 303 -19.85 10.76 -9.99
CA ASP A 303 -20.67 9.53 -10.03
C ASP A 303 -19.97 8.38 -10.78
N ASN A 304 -18.77 8.63 -11.33
CA ASN A 304 -17.97 7.64 -12.05
C ASN A 304 -17.17 6.73 -11.06
N LYS A 305 -17.88 6.18 -10.11
CA LYS A 305 -17.36 5.28 -9.08
C LYS A 305 -18.34 4.14 -8.81
N ALA A 306 -17.81 2.99 -8.41
CA ALA A 306 -18.58 1.85 -7.95
C ALA A 306 -17.88 1.20 -6.77
N GLU A 307 -18.62 0.38 -6.03
CA GLU A 307 -18.11 -0.44 -4.95
C GLU A 307 -18.44 -1.91 -5.20
N LEU A 308 -17.55 -2.80 -4.75
CA LEU A 308 -17.73 -4.24 -4.75
C LEU A 308 -17.41 -4.79 -3.37
N THR A 309 -18.40 -5.21 -2.65
CA THR A 309 -18.26 -5.82 -1.33
C THR A 309 -18.10 -7.33 -1.46
N ALA A 310 -17.04 -7.87 -0.89
CA ALA A 310 -16.81 -9.31 -0.78
C ALA A 310 -17.20 -9.79 0.62
N GLU A 311 -18.41 -10.33 0.74
CA GLU A 311 -18.96 -10.75 2.04
C GLU A 311 -18.16 -11.91 2.63
N GLY A 312 -17.71 -11.75 3.88
CA GLY A 312 -16.93 -12.74 4.61
C GLY A 312 -15.46 -12.88 4.18
N ALA A 313 -15.02 -12.12 3.17
CA ALA A 313 -13.61 -12.12 2.75
C ALA A 313 -12.74 -11.34 3.73
N GLY A 314 -11.58 -11.88 4.05
CA GLY A 314 -10.52 -11.20 4.80
C GLY A 314 -9.65 -10.30 3.92
N HIS A 315 -8.50 -9.87 4.45
CA HIS A 315 -7.57 -8.98 3.77
C HIS A 315 -7.01 -9.58 2.48
N GLY A 316 -7.25 -8.92 1.33
CA GLY A 316 -6.78 -9.37 0.03
C GLY A 316 -7.45 -10.63 -0.50
N GLU A 317 -8.61 -11.01 0.04
CA GLU A 317 -9.30 -12.24 -0.29
C GLU A 317 -10.55 -12.05 -1.16
N ALA A 318 -10.88 -10.82 -1.54
CA ALA A 318 -12.09 -10.51 -2.31
C ALA A 318 -12.20 -11.34 -3.58
N MET A 319 -11.11 -11.47 -4.36
CA MET A 319 -11.10 -12.27 -5.59
C MET A 319 -11.31 -13.77 -5.33
N TYR A 320 -10.87 -14.28 -4.18
CA TYR A 320 -11.08 -15.68 -3.83
C TYR A 320 -12.50 -15.94 -3.33
N ALA A 321 -13.10 -14.99 -2.62
CA ALA A 321 -14.47 -15.12 -2.14
C ALA A 321 -15.49 -15.02 -3.29
N LEU A 322 -15.24 -14.12 -4.25
CA LEU A 322 -16.17 -13.81 -5.34
C LEU A 322 -15.92 -14.64 -6.62
N GLY A 323 -14.72 -15.22 -6.79
CA GLY A 323 -14.37 -15.99 -7.98
C GLY A 323 -14.57 -15.18 -9.27
N ASP A 324 -15.24 -15.77 -10.27
CA ASP A 324 -15.46 -15.15 -11.58
C ASP A 324 -16.19 -13.79 -11.46
N SER A 325 -17.12 -13.65 -10.51
CA SER A 325 -17.89 -12.41 -10.34
C SER A 325 -17.03 -11.20 -9.94
N TYR A 326 -15.85 -11.41 -9.35
CA TYR A 326 -14.87 -10.35 -9.11
C TYR A 326 -14.42 -9.73 -10.45
N TRP A 327 -13.98 -10.58 -11.38
CA TRP A 327 -13.46 -10.14 -12.68
C TRP A 327 -14.56 -9.65 -13.60
N ASP A 328 -15.74 -10.27 -13.57
CA ASP A 328 -16.92 -9.77 -14.29
C ASP A 328 -17.21 -8.33 -13.89
N THR A 329 -17.21 -8.04 -12.58
CA THR A 329 -17.44 -6.68 -12.06
C THR A 329 -16.32 -5.71 -12.47
N VAL A 330 -15.06 -6.13 -12.35
CA VAL A 330 -13.90 -5.29 -12.75
C VAL A 330 -13.98 -4.93 -14.23
N PHE A 331 -14.16 -5.94 -15.10
CA PHE A 331 -14.20 -5.71 -16.56
C PHE A 331 -15.43 -4.94 -16.99
N ASP A 332 -16.61 -5.21 -16.44
CA ASP A 332 -17.84 -4.47 -16.73
C ASP A 332 -17.70 -2.98 -16.33
N PHE A 333 -17.06 -2.71 -15.17
CA PHE A 333 -16.82 -1.34 -14.73
C PHE A 333 -15.87 -0.58 -15.66
N ILE A 334 -14.74 -1.20 -16.06
CA ILE A 334 -13.74 -0.51 -16.87
C ILE A 334 -14.07 -0.47 -18.37
N ALA A 335 -14.88 -1.40 -18.89
CA ALA A 335 -15.14 -1.55 -20.32
C ALA A 335 -15.57 -0.25 -21.03
N PRO A 336 -16.48 0.59 -20.49
CA PRO A 336 -16.89 1.83 -21.14
C PRO A 336 -15.74 2.83 -21.36
N TYR A 337 -14.70 2.74 -20.57
CA TYR A 337 -13.54 3.65 -20.59
C TYR A 337 -12.38 3.10 -21.43
N MET A 338 -12.37 1.78 -21.68
CA MET A 338 -11.33 1.08 -22.44
C MET A 338 -11.73 0.83 -23.91
N ALA A 339 -12.90 1.31 -24.32
CA ALA A 339 -13.42 1.18 -25.70
C ALA A 339 -12.65 2.04 -26.72
#